data_7ad54d20e721760d4af508d50406ebab
#
_entry.id   7ad54d20e721760d4af508d50406ebab
#
_cell.length_a   1.000
_cell.length_b   1.000
_cell.length_c   1.000
_cell.angle_alpha   90.00
_cell.angle_beta   90.00
_cell.angle_gamma   90.00
#
_symmetry.space_group_name_H-M   'P 1'
#
loop_
_entity.id
_entity.type
_entity.pdbx_description
1 polymer ?
#
loop_
_entity_poly.entity_id
_entity_poly.type
_entity_poly.pdbx_seq_one_letter_code
_entity_poly.pdbx_strand_id
1 'polypeptide(L)'
;MADDPLAIDVSFAVRLVAARFPEWADLALTPFDSPGTDNTVFRIGESACLRLPRLASADTQLLKEAEWLDRLAPLPLAIPRPLALSGPFETFQYHATIYNWLPGTTALKAPPADLNAAAEALAEFLTALRGKPTDCAPAAGPQNQYRGAPLTLRDRLTRKAIAQLSDRIDVDRLSALWTACLDAPALAGAPMWLHGDLQAGNLIVQDSRLTGIIDFGLAGIGDPAADLIIAWSFLDTGSRETLRRALGAGEAEWRRGQGWALSTAVIALDYYRDTNPALSGLSLRALKALEAEA
;
A
#
# COMPACT_ATOMS: atom_id res chain seq x y z
N MET A 1 25.18 -5.84 16.37
CA MET A 1 23.94 -5.09 16.46
C MET A 1 24.37 -3.63 16.44
N ALA A 2 24.19 -2.94 15.31
CA ALA A 2 24.39 -1.50 15.30
C ALA A 2 23.24 -0.90 16.14
N ASP A 3 23.58 -0.06 17.11
CA ASP A 3 22.59 0.74 17.83
C ASP A 3 21.73 1.45 16.80
N ASP A 4 20.41 1.21 16.85
CA ASP A 4 19.41 1.94 16.06
C ASP A 4 19.49 3.39 16.59
N PRO A 5 19.99 4.37 15.81
CA PRO A 5 20.25 5.73 16.30
C PRO A 5 18.96 6.47 16.68
N LEU A 6 17.79 5.87 16.44
CA LEU A 6 16.48 6.37 16.83
C LEU A 6 15.79 5.31 17.72
N ALA A 7 16.22 5.20 18.99
CA ALA A 7 15.48 4.41 19.98
C ALA A 7 14.11 5.11 20.28
N ILE A 8 13.14 4.90 19.39
CA ILE A 8 11.75 5.37 19.56
C ILE A 8 11.03 4.40 20.49
N ASP A 9 11.20 4.59 21.79
CA ASP A 9 10.52 3.83 22.84
C ASP A 9 9.23 4.54 23.32
N VAL A 10 8.48 3.85 24.18
CA VAL A 10 7.25 4.40 24.78
C VAL A 10 7.54 5.69 25.57
N SER A 11 8.68 5.75 26.28
CA SER A 11 9.04 6.92 27.09
C SER A 11 9.27 8.15 26.21
N PHE A 12 9.92 7.97 25.07
CA PHE A 12 10.07 9.03 24.07
C PHE A 12 8.70 9.45 23.52
N ALA A 13 7.84 8.50 23.13
CA ALA A 13 6.52 8.78 22.59
C ALA A 13 5.65 9.57 23.60
N VAL A 14 5.69 9.22 24.88
CA VAL A 14 4.98 9.94 25.95
C VAL A 14 5.47 11.37 26.06
N ARG A 15 6.79 11.61 26.09
CA ARG A 15 7.32 12.98 26.16
C ARG A 15 6.96 13.81 24.93
N LEU A 16 7.02 13.21 23.74
CA LEU A 16 6.66 13.89 22.51
C LEU A 16 5.19 14.27 22.51
N VAL A 17 4.28 13.33 22.88
CA VAL A 17 2.83 13.61 22.94
C VAL A 17 2.54 14.70 23.98
N ALA A 18 3.11 14.62 25.17
CA ALA A 18 2.91 15.65 26.20
C ALA A 18 3.37 17.06 25.74
N ALA A 19 4.48 17.12 24.99
CA ALA A 19 5.04 18.40 24.55
C ALA A 19 4.38 18.98 23.28
N ARG A 20 3.95 18.13 22.35
CA ARG A 20 3.50 18.52 21.01
C ARG A 20 2.01 18.32 20.75
N PHE A 21 1.38 17.44 21.51
CA PHE A 21 -0.01 17.04 21.33
C PHE A 21 -0.73 16.96 22.71
N PRO A 22 -0.84 18.06 23.45
CA PRO A 22 -1.33 18.07 24.82
C PRO A 22 -2.76 17.51 24.97
N GLU A 23 -3.57 17.56 23.92
CA GLU A 23 -4.94 17.02 23.92
C GLU A 23 -4.98 15.50 24.11
N TRP A 24 -3.87 14.80 23.82
CA TRP A 24 -3.72 13.35 23.96
C TRP A 24 -2.81 12.93 25.12
N ALA A 25 -2.25 13.90 25.89
CA ALA A 25 -1.21 13.63 26.88
C ALA A 25 -1.66 12.70 28.02
N ASP A 26 -2.94 12.74 28.39
CA ASP A 26 -3.51 11.94 29.48
C ASP A 26 -3.97 10.54 29.03
N LEU A 27 -3.85 10.23 27.72
CA LEU A 27 -4.27 8.93 27.18
C LEU A 27 -3.10 7.93 27.21
N ALA A 28 -3.45 6.66 27.43
CA ALA A 28 -2.46 5.58 27.42
C ALA A 28 -1.86 5.41 26.03
N LEU A 29 -0.52 5.37 25.96
CA LEU A 29 0.24 5.00 24.75
C LEU A 29 0.70 3.56 24.86
N THR A 30 0.37 2.74 23.85
CA THR A 30 0.82 1.35 23.77
C THR A 30 1.51 1.12 22.42
N PRO A 31 2.68 0.46 22.39
CA PRO A 31 3.32 0.09 21.13
C PRO A 31 2.39 -0.77 20.29
N PHE A 32 2.32 -0.48 18.99
CA PHE A 32 1.61 -1.31 18.05
C PHE A 32 2.61 -2.03 17.15
N ASP A 33 2.57 -3.36 17.19
CA ASP A 33 3.41 -4.20 16.34
C ASP A 33 2.90 -4.16 14.90
N SER A 34 3.50 -3.27 14.13
CA SER A 34 3.23 -3.12 12.70
C SER A 34 4.20 -3.99 11.90
N PRO A 35 3.75 -4.74 10.90
CA PRO A 35 4.66 -5.49 10.03
C PRO A 35 5.51 -4.58 9.13
N GLY A 36 5.19 -3.30 9.04
CA GLY A 36 5.97 -2.30 8.29
C GLY A 36 7.23 -1.86 9.04
N THR A 37 8.32 -1.66 8.32
CA THR A 37 9.64 -1.30 8.85
C THR A 37 9.91 0.21 8.89
N ASP A 38 9.11 0.98 8.18
CA ASP A 38 9.39 2.40 7.88
C ASP A 38 8.89 3.36 8.95
N ASN A 39 7.96 2.90 9.80
CA ASN A 39 7.35 3.70 10.85
C ASN A 39 7.28 2.94 12.17
N THR A 40 7.42 3.65 13.28
CA THR A 40 7.02 3.18 14.61
C THR A 40 5.62 3.73 14.90
N VAL A 41 4.73 2.85 15.37
CA VAL A 41 3.33 3.20 15.63
C VAL A 41 3.02 2.94 17.10
N PHE A 42 2.35 3.90 17.74
CA PHE A 42 1.80 3.76 19.09
C PHE A 42 0.30 4.01 19.02
N ARG A 43 -0.47 3.13 19.61
CA ARG A 43 -1.89 3.39 19.83
C ARG A 43 -2.06 4.40 20.96
N ILE A 44 -2.96 5.37 20.81
CA ILE A 44 -3.30 6.39 21.81
C ILE A 44 -4.77 6.16 22.21
N GLY A 45 -4.98 5.66 23.42
CA GLY A 45 -6.32 5.26 23.87
C GLY A 45 -6.98 4.30 22.89
N GLU A 46 -8.28 4.51 22.61
CA GLU A 46 -9.06 3.64 21.70
C GLU A 46 -9.24 4.21 20.29
N SER A 47 -9.07 5.53 20.11
CA SER A 47 -9.53 6.23 18.92
C SER A 47 -8.43 6.85 18.07
N ALA A 48 -7.15 6.82 18.51
CA ALA A 48 -6.05 7.47 17.80
C ALA A 48 -4.78 6.61 17.77
N CYS A 49 -3.85 6.98 16.90
CA CYS A 49 -2.48 6.45 16.89
C CYS A 49 -1.48 7.55 16.53
N LEU A 50 -0.28 7.43 17.12
CA LEU A 50 0.89 8.21 16.78
C LEU A 50 1.73 7.41 15.78
N ARG A 51 2.09 8.05 14.65
CA ARG A 51 2.99 7.47 13.64
C ARG A 51 4.27 8.29 13.60
N LEU A 52 5.40 7.60 13.72
CA LEU A 52 6.75 8.17 13.77
C LEU A 52 7.60 7.52 12.68
N PRO A 53 7.99 8.26 11.64
CA PRO A 53 8.89 7.78 10.60
C PRO A 53 10.26 7.36 11.15
N ARG A 54 10.83 6.31 10.60
CA ARG A 54 12.21 5.86 10.90
C ARG A 54 13.21 6.27 9.82
N LEU A 55 12.71 6.69 8.66
CA LEU A 55 13.48 7.02 7.46
C LEU A 55 13.00 8.33 6.86
N ALA A 56 13.87 9.06 6.18
CA ALA A 56 13.52 10.30 5.48
C ALA A 56 12.44 10.10 4.40
N SER A 57 12.44 8.95 3.71
CA SER A 57 11.40 8.61 2.74
C SER A 57 10.03 8.46 3.39
N ALA A 58 9.96 7.85 4.57
CA ALA A 58 8.72 7.70 5.33
C ALA A 58 8.21 9.04 5.88
N ASP A 59 9.11 9.95 6.24
CA ASP A 59 8.75 11.32 6.63
C ASP A 59 8.10 12.08 5.46
N THR A 60 8.69 12.00 4.27
CA THR A 60 8.11 12.58 3.06
C THR A 60 6.72 12.01 2.75
N GLN A 61 6.53 10.70 2.93
CA GLN A 61 5.24 10.04 2.75
C GLN A 61 4.21 10.50 3.78
N LEU A 62 4.61 10.63 5.05
CA LEU A 62 3.76 11.11 6.14
C LEU A 62 3.27 12.55 5.88
N LEU A 63 4.15 13.44 5.44
CA LEU A 63 3.78 14.82 5.08
C LEU A 63 2.79 14.85 3.92
N LYS A 64 2.99 14.01 2.91
CA LYS A 64 2.06 13.86 1.79
C LYS A 64 0.69 13.36 2.25
N GLU A 65 0.65 12.34 3.12
CA GLU A 65 -0.61 11.86 3.69
C GLU A 65 -1.33 12.96 4.47
N ALA A 66 -0.61 13.71 5.31
CA ALA A 66 -1.17 14.82 6.08
C ALA A 66 -1.78 15.92 5.18
N GLU A 67 -1.22 16.13 4.00
CA GLU A 67 -1.74 17.10 3.04
C GLU A 67 -2.97 16.60 2.27
N TRP A 68 -2.99 15.31 1.87
CA TRP A 68 -3.94 14.83 0.86
C TRP A 68 -5.10 14.01 1.41
N LEU A 69 -4.98 13.33 2.56
CA LEU A 69 -6.02 12.42 3.03
C LEU A 69 -7.37 13.11 3.25
N ASP A 70 -7.40 14.30 3.83
CA ASP A 70 -8.66 15.05 4.00
C ASP A 70 -9.28 15.50 2.68
N ARG A 71 -8.46 15.76 1.65
CA ARG A 71 -8.93 16.13 0.30
C ARG A 71 -9.49 14.92 -0.46
N LEU A 72 -8.97 13.72 -0.16
CA LEU A 72 -9.46 12.47 -0.75
C LEU A 72 -10.76 12.00 -0.09
N ALA A 73 -11.01 12.36 1.16
CA ALA A 73 -12.25 12.03 1.84
C ALA A 73 -13.46 12.82 1.28
N PRO A 74 -14.72 12.31 1.38
CA PRO A 74 -15.06 10.95 1.81
C PRO A 74 -14.82 9.92 0.70
N LEU A 75 -14.52 8.68 1.10
CA LEU A 75 -14.43 7.50 0.24
C LEU A 75 -15.34 6.38 0.80
N PRO A 76 -15.78 5.40 -0.01
CA PRO A 76 -16.69 4.34 0.42
C PRO A 76 -16.15 3.47 1.57
N LEU A 77 -14.83 3.25 1.61
CA LEU A 77 -14.14 2.63 2.73
C LEU A 77 -13.48 3.70 3.59
N ALA A 78 -13.39 3.46 4.90
CA ALA A 78 -12.72 4.38 5.82
C ALA A 78 -11.23 4.50 5.49
N ILE A 79 -10.72 5.72 5.56
CA ILE A 79 -9.29 6.01 5.40
C ILE A 79 -8.77 6.73 6.64
N PRO A 80 -7.45 6.68 6.93
CA PRO A 80 -6.87 7.46 8.01
C PRO A 80 -7.13 8.96 7.82
N ARG A 81 -7.36 9.65 8.93
CA ARG A 81 -7.44 11.11 8.94
C ARG A 81 -6.34 11.67 9.83
N PRO A 82 -5.51 12.57 9.32
CA PRO A 82 -4.53 13.27 10.13
C PRO A 82 -5.27 14.22 11.09
N LEU A 83 -5.10 14.01 12.40
CA LEU A 83 -5.72 14.81 13.45
C LEU A 83 -4.78 15.92 13.91
N ALA A 84 -3.46 15.66 13.96
CA ALA A 84 -2.45 16.61 14.31
C ALA A 84 -1.10 16.25 13.70
N LEU A 85 -0.29 17.27 13.37
CA LEU A 85 1.05 17.15 12.81
C LEU A 85 2.01 18.00 13.64
N SER A 86 3.19 17.47 13.96
CA SER A 86 4.26 18.18 14.63
C SER A 86 5.57 18.03 13.88
N GLY A 87 6.41 19.07 13.90
CA GLY A 87 7.78 19.00 13.42
C GLY A 87 8.72 18.26 14.39
N PRO A 88 10.05 18.32 14.13
CA PRO A 88 11.08 17.65 14.92
C PRO A 88 10.98 17.91 16.43
N PHE A 89 11.39 16.91 17.22
CA PHE A 89 11.35 16.96 18.67
C PHE A 89 12.58 16.27 19.27
N GLU A 90 13.28 16.92 20.20
CA GLU A 90 14.55 16.44 20.79
C GLU A 90 15.54 16.03 19.69
N THR A 91 16.00 14.77 19.71
CA THR A 91 16.90 14.18 18.71
C THR A 91 16.17 13.59 17.50
N PHE A 92 14.85 13.52 17.56
CA PHE A 92 14.01 13.02 16.47
C PHE A 92 13.82 14.11 15.42
N GLN A 93 14.43 13.90 14.26
CA GLN A 93 14.52 14.92 13.21
C GLN A 93 13.37 14.90 12.20
N TYR A 94 12.42 13.95 12.34
CA TYR A 94 11.28 13.78 11.45
C TYR A 94 10.00 14.37 12.04
N HIS A 95 8.94 14.38 11.25
CA HIS A 95 7.61 14.79 11.69
C HIS A 95 6.91 13.66 12.44
N ALA A 96 6.00 14.05 13.34
CA ALA A 96 5.13 13.14 14.05
C ALA A 96 3.68 13.46 13.70
N THR A 97 2.85 12.44 13.41
CA THR A 97 1.44 12.66 13.09
C THR A 97 0.56 11.78 13.97
N ILE A 98 -0.50 12.38 14.50
CA ILE A 98 -1.60 11.65 15.11
C ILE A 98 -2.69 11.45 14.06
N TYR A 99 -3.10 10.18 13.88
CA TYR A 99 -4.23 9.79 13.04
C TYR A 99 -5.36 9.22 13.90
N ASN A 100 -6.60 9.27 13.38
CA ASN A 100 -7.66 8.44 13.95
C ASN A 100 -7.30 6.96 13.80
N TRP A 101 -7.74 6.16 14.76
CA TRP A 101 -7.63 4.70 14.68
C TRP A 101 -8.80 4.13 13.88
N LEU A 102 -8.51 3.29 12.89
CA LEU A 102 -9.53 2.51 12.19
C LEU A 102 -9.71 1.18 12.95
N PRO A 103 -10.91 0.90 13.47
CA PRO A 103 -11.15 -0.34 14.22
C PRO A 103 -11.09 -1.57 13.31
N GLY A 104 -10.64 -2.69 13.86
CA GLY A 104 -10.47 -3.94 13.14
C GLY A 104 -9.04 -4.44 13.13
N THR A 105 -8.76 -5.36 12.21
CA THR A 105 -7.43 -5.93 11.97
C THR A 105 -7.13 -5.95 10.48
N THR A 106 -5.87 -6.19 10.10
CA THR A 106 -5.52 -6.26 8.68
C THR A 106 -6.03 -7.55 8.04
N ALA A 107 -6.41 -7.50 6.76
CA ALA A 107 -6.81 -8.69 6.00
C ALA A 107 -5.69 -9.73 5.88
N LEU A 108 -4.45 -9.34 6.12
CA LEU A 108 -3.32 -10.27 6.23
C LEU A 108 -3.44 -11.18 7.45
N LYS A 109 -3.91 -10.63 8.59
CA LYS A 109 -4.10 -11.38 9.86
C LYS A 109 -5.44 -12.13 9.89
N ALA A 110 -6.50 -11.47 9.43
CA ALA A 110 -7.85 -12.06 9.36
C ALA A 110 -8.54 -11.58 8.06
N PRO A 111 -8.57 -12.40 7.01
CA PRO A 111 -9.23 -12.04 5.75
C PRO A 111 -10.75 -11.91 5.95
N PRO A 112 -11.44 -11.12 5.11
CA PRO A 112 -12.89 -11.05 5.11
C PRO A 112 -13.49 -12.42 4.78
N ALA A 113 -14.68 -12.72 5.31
CA ALA A 113 -15.35 -14.00 5.10
C ALA A 113 -15.83 -14.18 3.64
N ASP A 114 -16.18 -13.09 2.97
CA ASP A 114 -16.64 -13.06 1.59
C ASP A 114 -15.69 -12.19 0.73
N LEU A 115 -14.88 -12.85 -0.11
CA LEU A 115 -13.97 -12.19 -1.02
C LEU A 115 -14.68 -11.50 -2.20
N ASN A 116 -15.87 -11.95 -2.60
CA ASN A 116 -16.64 -11.25 -3.63
C ASN A 116 -17.17 -9.92 -3.10
N ALA A 117 -17.75 -9.90 -1.90
CA ALA A 117 -18.17 -8.66 -1.26
C ALA A 117 -16.98 -7.71 -1.02
N ALA A 118 -15.80 -8.24 -0.67
CA ALA A 118 -14.58 -7.43 -0.55
C ALA A 118 -14.12 -6.87 -1.90
N ALA A 119 -14.23 -7.64 -2.99
CA ALA A 119 -13.90 -7.18 -4.33
C ALA A 119 -14.85 -6.08 -4.83
N GLU A 120 -16.14 -6.17 -4.53
CA GLU A 120 -17.12 -5.12 -4.82
C GLU A 120 -16.80 -3.83 -4.05
N ALA A 121 -16.53 -3.93 -2.74
CA ALA A 121 -16.15 -2.78 -1.91
C ALA A 121 -14.83 -2.13 -2.38
N LEU A 122 -13.85 -2.93 -2.82
CA LEU A 122 -12.63 -2.42 -3.44
C LEU A 122 -12.91 -1.71 -4.77
N ALA A 123 -13.80 -2.24 -5.60
CA ALA A 123 -14.17 -1.60 -6.87
C ALA A 123 -14.85 -0.25 -6.64
N GLU A 124 -15.78 -0.18 -5.69
CA GLU A 124 -16.44 1.10 -5.31
C GLU A 124 -15.42 2.11 -4.79
N PHE A 125 -14.51 1.68 -3.91
CA PHE A 125 -13.45 2.53 -3.39
C PHE A 125 -12.53 3.05 -4.50
N LEU A 126 -12.03 2.16 -5.38
CA LEU A 126 -11.13 2.54 -6.47
C LEU A 126 -11.82 3.47 -7.47
N THR A 127 -13.09 3.22 -7.78
CA THR A 127 -13.88 4.10 -8.66
C THR A 127 -14.01 5.50 -8.05
N ALA A 128 -14.34 5.59 -6.76
CA ALA A 128 -14.45 6.88 -6.07
C ALA A 128 -13.10 7.59 -5.95
N LEU A 129 -12.02 6.87 -5.70
CA LEU A 129 -10.66 7.42 -5.63
C LEU A 129 -10.23 7.98 -6.98
N ARG A 130 -10.42 7.24 -8.07
CA ARG A 130 -10.12 7.65 -9.46
C ARG A 130 -10.89 8.90 -9.88
N GLY A 131 -12.07 9.11 -9.34
CA GLY A 131 -12.92 10.28 -9.60
C GLY A 131 -12.53 11.55 -8.82
N LYS A 132 -11.54 11.50 -7.93
CA LYS A 132 -11.12 12.68 -7.16
C LYS A 132 -10.39 13.70 -8.05
N PRO A 133 -10.53 15.02 -7.77
CA PRO A 133 -9.79 16.06 -8.46
C PRO A 133 -8.28 15.83 -8.44
N THR A 134 -7.62 16.08 -9.55
CA THR A 134 -6.17 15.83 -9.72
C THR A 134 -5.33 17.10 -9.71
N ASP A 135 -5.94 18.26 -9.48
CA ASP A 135 -5.24 19.55 -9.45
C ASP A 135 -4.16 19.55 -8.37
N CYS A 136 -2.93 19.85 -8.77
CA CYS A 136 -1.74 19.85 -7.90
C CYS A 136 -1.42 18.50 -7.24
N ALA A 137 -2.10 17.41 -7.63
CA ALA A 137 -1.84 16.08 -7.06
C ALA A 137 -0.42 15.58 -7.39
N PRO A 138 0.21 14.82 -6.48
CA PRO A 138 1.55 14.31 -6.68
C PRO A 138 1.57 13.28 -7.81
N ALA A 139 2.31 13.59 -8.89
CA ALA A 139 2.47 12.68 -10.02
C ALA A 139 3.38 11.49 -9.66
N ALA A 140 3.28 10.41 -10.45
CA ALA A 140 4.18 9.26 -10.32
C ALA A 140 5.66 9.69 -10.45
N GLY A 141 6.47 9.32 -9.46
CA GLY A 141 7.86 9.70 -9.37
C GLY A 141 8.61 8.96 -8.26
N PRO A 142 9.85 9.37 -7.92
CA PRO A 142 10.64 8.73 -6.87
C PRO A 142 9.93 8.64 -5.52
N GLN A 143 9.15 9.66 -5.16
CA GLN A 143 8.44 9.81 -3.89
C GLN A 143 7.32 8.79 -3.68
N ASN A 144 6.83 8.16 -4.75
CA ASN A 144 5.86 7.06 -4.68
C ASN A 144 6.37 5.79 -5.39
N GLN A 145 7.70 5.64 -5.51
CA GLN A 145 8.34 4.50 -6.15
C GLN A 145 7.84 4.28 -7.59
N TYR A 146 7.54 5.37 -8.30
CA TYR A 146 7.00 5.38 -9.65
C TYR A 146 5.67 4.61 -9.82
N ARG A 147 4.86 4.48 -8.75
CA ARG A 147 3.54 3.84 -8.84
C ARG A 147 2.65 4.63 -9.80
N GLY A 148 2.05 3.92 -10.77
CA GLY A 148 1.25 4.54 -11.84
C GLY A 148 2.05 5.12 -13.01
N ALA A 149 3.37 5.00 -13.02
CA ALA A 149 4.22 5.32 -14.17
C ALA A 149 4.15 4.21 -15.25
N PRO A 150 4.60 4.45 -16.49
CA PRO A 150 4.66 3.40 -17.51
C PRO A 150 5.48 2.18 -17.05
N LEU A 151 4.98 0.97 -17.33
CA LEU A 151 5.64 -0.30 -16.95
C LEU A 151 7.06 -0.42 -17.52
N THR A 152 7.34 0.24 -18.64
CA THR A 152 8.67 0.27 -19.27
C THR A 152 9.78 0.74 -18.32
N LEU A 153 9.45 1.62 -17.35
CA LEU A 153 10.42 2.07 -16.34
C LEU A 153 10.86 0.94 -15.41
N ARG A 154 10.08 -0.13 -15.31
CA ARG A 154 10.35 -1.28 -14.46
C ARG A 154 11.01 -2.45 -15.22
N ASP A 155 11.10 -2.38 -16.54
CA ASP A 155 11.47 -3.51 -17.40
C ASP A 155 12.80 -4.15 -16.98
N ARG A 156 13.85 -3.35 -16.84
CA ARG A 156 15.18 -3.86 -16.48
C ARG A 156 15.19 -4.60 -15.13
N LEU A 157 14.50 -4.04 -14.12
CA LEU A 157 14.46 -4.63 -12.78
C LEU A 157 13.61 -5.90 -12.77
N THR A 158 12.48 -5.88 -13.47
CA THR A 158 11.56 -7.03 -13.54
C THR A 158 12.22 -8.20 -14.25
N ARG A 159 12.82 -8.00 -15.42
CA ARG A 159 13.53 -9.08 -16.15
C ARG A 159 14.70 -9.64 -15.35
N LYS A 160 15.44 -8.76 -14.65
CA LYS A 160 16.52 -9.22 -13.76
C LYS A 160 15.98 -10.12 -12.66
N ALA A 161 14.91 -9.69 -11.95
CA ALA A 161 14.32 -10.47 -10.87
C ALA A 161 13.75 -11.81 -11.36
N ILE A 162 13.04 -11.83 -12.52
CA ILE A 162 12.57 -13.08 -13.12
C ILE A 162 13.73 -14.06 -13.34
N ALA A 163 14.82 -13.60 -13.94
CA ALA A 163 15.98 -14.46 -14.23
C ALA A 163 16.65 -15.02 -12.96
N GLN A 164 16.62 -14.28 -11.84
CA GLN A 164 17.21 -14.69 -10.56
C GLN A 164 16.35 -15.69 -9.79
N LEU A 165 15.09 -15.90 -10.19
CA LEU A 165 14.13 -16.76 -9.50
C LEU A 165 13.85 -18.07 -10.24
N SER A 166 14.76 -18.52 -11.12
CA SER A 166 14.59 -19.72 -11.96
C SER A 166 14.38 -21.02 -11.19
N ASP A 167 14.72 -21.06 -9.92
CA ASP A 167 14.49 -22.18 -9.00
C ASP A 167 13.08 -22.19 -8.36
N ARG A 168 12.28 -21.14 -8.56
CA ARG A 168 11.01 -20.92 -7.85
C ARG A 168 9.79 -20.63 -8.72
N ILE A 169 10.01 -20.19 -9.96
CA ILE A 169 8.95 -19.74 -10.88
C ILE A 169 9.17 -20.29 -12.29
N ASP A 170 8.13 -20.30 -13.08
CA ASP A 170 8.21 -20.56 -14.52
C ASP A 170 8.70 -19.30 -15.25
N VAL A 171 10.02 -19.22 -15.47
CA VAL A 171 10.70 -18.06 -16.07
C VAL A 171 10.19 -17.77 -17.48
N ASP A 172 9.99 -18.79 -18.32
CA ASP A 172 9.56 -18.61 -19.69
C ASP A 172 8.15 -18.07 -19.76
N ARG A 173 7.25 -18.63 -18.98
CA ARG A 173 5.85 -18.22 -18.90
C ARG A 173 5.70 -16.81 -18.37
N LEU A 174 6.37 -16.46 -17.26
CA LEU A 174 6.31 -15.12 -16.69
C LEU A 174 7.04 -14.07 -17.53
N SER A 175 8.09 -14.44 -18.27
CA SER A 175 8.74 -13.55 -19.22
C SER A 175 7.85 -13.24 -20.42
N ALA A 176 7.13 -14.24 -20.92
CA ALA A 176 6.13 -14.06 -21.98
C ALA A 176 4.99 -13.15 -21.52
N LEU A 177 4.45 -13.40 -20.32
CA LEU A 177 3.43 -12.54 -19.70
C LEU A 177 3.92 -11.11 -19.54
N TRP A 178 5.15 -10.93 -19.02
CA TRP A 178 5.74 -9.60 -18.86
C TRP A 178 5.82 -8.85 -20.19
N THR A 179 6.26 -9.51 -21.24
CA THR A 179 6.32 -8.92 -22.60
C THR A 179 4.92 -8.50 -23.06
N ALA A 180 3.92 -9.37 -22.92
CA ALA A 180 2.54 -9.02 -23.25
C ALA A 180 1.98 -7.84 -22.43
N CYS A 181 2.42 -7.70 -21.18
CA CYS A 181 2.03 -6.55 -20.34
C CYS A 181 2.70 -5.24 -20.82
N LEU A 182 3.93 -5.30 -21.30
CA LEU A 182 4.62 -4.12 -21.88
C LEU A 182 4.00 -3.68 -23.20
N ASP A 183 3.51 -4.64 -24.00
CA ASP A 183 2.85 -4.39 -25.28
C ASP A 183 1.41 -3.91 -25.15
N ALA A 184 0.84 -3.98 -23.94
CA ALA A 184 -0.53 -3.51 -23.69
C ALA A 184 -0.65 -2.01 -23.98
N PRO A 185 -1.74 -1.56 -24.61
CA PRO A 185 -2.00 -0.14 -24.84
C PRO A 185 -1.85 0.68 -23.55
N ALA A 186 -1.13 1.80 -23.63
CA ALA A 186 -0.96 2.72 -22.52
C ALA A 186 -2.31 3.29 -22.05
N LEU A 187 -2.33 3.87 -20.86
CA LEU A 187 -3.51 4.59 -20.35
C LEU A 187 -3.98 5.63 -21.38
N ALA A 188 -5.21 5.49 -21.81
CA ALA A 188 -5.87 6.49 -22.63
C ALA A 188 -6.55 7.52 -21.72
N GLY A 189 -6.11 8.78 -21.82
CA GLY A 189 -6.71 9.86 -21.04
C GLY A 189 -5.80 10.43 -19.95
N ALA A 190 -6.40 11.21 -19.05
CA ALA A 190 -5.67 11.88 -17.98
C ALA A 190 -5.25 10.89 -16.88
N PRO A 191 -4.13 11.15 -16.19
CA PRO A 191 -3.77 10.42 -14.98
C PRO A 191 -4.88 10.51 -13.92
N MET A 192 -5.08 9.43 -13.17
CA MET A 192 -6.08 9.32 -12.12
C MET A 192 -5.41 9.04 -10.77
N TRP A 193 -6.11 9.34 -9.67
CA TRP A 193 -5.65 8.95 -8.36
C TRP A 193 -5.55 7.42 -8.24
N LEU A 194 -4.51 7.00 -7.55
CA LEU A 194 -4.25 5.61 -7.16
C LEU A 194 -3.71 5.58 -5.73
N HIS A 195 -3.93 4.47 -5.04
CA HIS A 195 -3.39 4.22 -3.71
C HIS A 195 -1.88 3.88 -3.78
N GLY A 196 -1.50 3.09 -4.78
CA GLY A 196 -0.11 2.73 -5.07
C GLY A 196 0.46 1.57 -4.25
N ASP A 197 -0.20 1.15 -3.16
CA ASP A 197 0.26 0.04 -2.31
C ASP A 197 -0.91 -0.80 -1.77
N LEU A 198 -1.85 -1.17 -2.63
CA LEU A 198 -2.95 -2.04 -2.24
C LEU A 198 -2.47 -3.47 -2.03
N GLN A 199 -2.43 -3.88 -0.76
CA GLN A 199 -2.07 -5.23 -0.32
C GLN A 199 -2.85 -5.62 0.94
N ALA A 200 -2.92 -6.92 1.26
CA ALA A 200 -3.70 -7.42 2.39
C ALA A 200 -3.31 -6.79 3.75
N GLY A 201 -2.06 -6.33 3.90
CA GLY A 201 -1.58 -5.63 5.08
C GLY A 201 -2.17 -4.23 5.27
N ASN A 202 -2.67 -3.63 4.18
CA ASN A 202 -3.23 -2.27 4.14
C ASN A 202 -4.77 -2.25 4.09
N LEU A 203 -5.41 -3.41 4.11
CA LEU A 203 -6.87 -3.57 4.15
C LEU A 203 -7.32 -3.83 5.58
N ILE A 204 -8.25 -3.04 6.11
CA ILE A 204 -8.82 -3.22 7.45
C ILE A 204 -10.12 -4.01 7.37
N VAL A 205 -10.19 -5.05 8.17
CA VAL A 205 -11.34 -5.94 8.30
C VAL A 205 -11.90 -5.84 9.71
N GLN A 206 -13.19 -5.57 9.80
CA GLN A 206 -13.96 -5.58 11.02
C GLN A 206 -15.23 -6.42 10.81
N ASP A 207 -15.60 -7.24 11.78
CA ASP A 207 -16.78 -8.12 11.71
C ASP A 207 -16.81 -8.95 10.41
N SER A 208 -15.62 -9.49 10.02
CA SER A 208 -15.41 -10.28 8.81
C SER A 208 -15.69 -9.55 7.48
N ARG A 209 -15.75 -8.22 7.48
CA ARG A 209 -16.00 -7.38 6.29
C ARG A 209 -14.87 -6.39 6.09
N LEU A 210 -14.57 -6.07 4.83
CA LEU A 210 -13.66 -4.98 4.49
C LEU A 210 -14.30 -3.64 4.87
N THR A 211 -13.64 -2.85 5.72
CA THR A 211 -14.19 -1.59 6.26
C THR A 211 -13.28 -0.39 6.05
N GLY A 212 -11.98 -0.60 5.78
CA GLY A 212 -11.06 0.51 5.62
C GLY A 212 -9.79 0.15 4.85
N ILE A 213 -9.08 1.18 4.43
CA ILE A 213 -7.79 1.10 3.73
C ILE A 213 -6.83 2.09 4.38
N ILE A 214 -5.61 1.65 4.64
CA ILE A 214 -4.55 2.43 5.30
C ILE A 214 -3.30 2.51 4.43
N ASP A 215 -2.38 3.38 4.82
CA ASP A 215 -1.05 3.55 4.21
C ASP A 215 -1.08 4.14 2.80
N PHE A 216 -1.45 5.41 2.71
CA PHE A 216 -1.48 6.20 1.48
C PHE A 216 -0.11 6.81 1.12
N GLY A 217 0.95 6.38 1.78
CA GLY A 217 2.31 6.89 1.55
C GLY A 217 2.77 6.82 0.10
N LEU A 218 2.28 5.87 -0.71
CA LEU A 218 2.57 5.77 -2.13
C LEU A 218 1.47 6.33 -3.05
N ALA A 219 0.41 6.93 -2.48
CA ALA A 219 -0.67 7.50 -3.28
C ALA A 219 -0.18 8.65 -4.19
N GLY A 220 -0.87 8.83 -5.31
CA GLY A 220 -0.57 9.87 -6.29
C GLY A 220 -1.43 9.71 -7.52
N ILE A 221 -1.10 10.44 -8.58
CA ILE A 221 -1.78 10.32 -9.87
C ILE A 221 -0.91 9.63 -10.92
N GLY A 222 -1.54 8.79 -11.73
CA GLY A 222 -0.88 8.00 -12.78
C GLY A 222 -1.84 7.03 -13.46
N ASP A 223 -1.30 5.92 -13.93
CA ASP A 223 -2.08 4.80 -14.45
C ASP A 223 -2.69 3.99 -13.28
N PRO A 224 -4.01 4.01 -13.11
CA PRO A 224 -4.68 3.34 -11.99
C PRO A 224 -4.59 1.81 -12.06
N ALA A 225 -4.12 1.23 -13.17
CA ALA A 225 -3.81 -0.19 -13.27
C ALA A 225 -2.80 -0.65 -12.20
N ALA A 226 -2.01 0.27 -11.63
CA ALA A 226 -1.09 -0.04 -10.54
C ALA A 226 -1.79 -0.57 -9.29
N ASP A 227 -3.03 -0.17 -9.01
CA ASP A 227 -3.81 -0.66 -7.86
C ASP A 227 -4.40 -2.05 -8.07
N LEU A 228 -4.41 -2.54 -9.32
CA LEU A 228 -4.88 -3.91 -9.60
C LEU A 228 -3.94 -5.00 -9.07
N ILE A 229 -2.80 -4.65 -8.48
CA ILE A 229 -1.92 -5.59 -7.76
C ILE A 229 -2.72 -6.46 -6.78
N ILE A 230 -3.72 -5.87 -6.11
CA ILE A 230 -4.56 -6.54 -5.12
C ILE A 230 -5.30 -7.75 -5.70
N ALA A 231 -5.61 -7.75 -7.00
CA ALA A 231 -6.31 -8.82 -7.67
C ALA A 231 -5.54 -10.15 -7.58
N TRP A 232 -4.23 -10.13 -7.75
CA TRP A 232 -3.41 -11.36 -7.72
C TRP A 232 -2.74 -11.62 -6.37
N SER A 233 -2.49 -10.56 -5.58
CA SER A 233 -1.86 -10.72 -4.27
C SER A 233 -2.83 -11.17 -3.18
N PHE A 234 -4.14 -10.91 -3.34
CA PHE A 234 -5.13 -11.13 -2.29
C PHE A 234 -6.37 -11.92 -2.73
N LEU A 235 -6.98 -11.57 -3.88
CA LEU A 235 -8.23 -12.17 -4.33
C LEU A 235 -8.03 -13.57 -4.94
N ASP A 236 -9.04 -14.42 -4.87
CA ASP A 236 -9.12 -15.66 -5.63
C ASP A 236 -9.66 -15.41 -7.05
N THR A 237 -9.74 -16.46 -7.87
CA THR A 237 -10.16 -16.34 -9.28
C THR A 237 -11.57 -15.76 -9.41
N GLY A 238 -12.52 -16.17 -8.57
CA GLY A 238 -13.91 -15.68 -8.64
C GLY A 238 -14.01 -14.21 -8.24
N SER A 239 -13.38 -13.84 -7.13
CA SER A 239 -13.39 -12.46 -6.64
C SER A 239 -12.55 -11.51 -7.52
N ARG A 240 -11.51 -12.01 -8.21
CA ARG A 240 -10.80 -11.23 -9.24
C ARG A 240 -11.71 -10.84 -10.40
N GLU A 241 -12.50 -11.79 -10.88
CA GLU A 241 -13.47 -11.52 -11.96
C GLU A 241 -14.56 -10.56 -11.49
N THR A 242 -14.99 -10.68 -10.23
CA THR A 242 -15.92 -9.73 -9.60
C THR A 242 -15.33 -8.33 -9.57
N LEU A 243 -14.06 -8.16 -9.13
CA LEU A 243 -13.36 -6.88 -9.14
C LEU A 243 -13.26 -6.30 -10.56
N ARG A 244 -12.81 -7.11 -11.53
CA ARG A 244 -12.66 -6.70 -12.93
C ARG A 244 -13.97 -6.16 -13.52
N ARG A 245 -15.04 -6.94 -13.33
CA ARG A 245 -16.39 -6.57 -13.81
C ARG A 245 -16.93 -5.31 -13.12
N ALA A 246 -16.81 -5.22 -11.80
CA ALA A 246 -17.33 -4.09 -11.04
C ALA A 246 -16.58 -2.78 -11.34
N LEU A 247 -15.28 -2.84 -11.62
CA LEU A 247 -14.48 -1.70 -12.08
C LEU A 247 -14.74 -1.33 -13.55
N GLY A 248 -15.33 -2.22 -14.34
CA GLY A 248 -15.37 -2.08 -15.80
C GLY A 248 -13.97 -2.10 -16.43
N ALA A 249 -12.99 -2.77 -15.80
CA ALA A 249 -11.62 -2.79 -16.26
C ALA A 249 -11.49 -3.54 -17.59
N GLY A 250 -11.18 -2.80 -18.66
CA GLY A 250 -10.98 -3.35 -20.00
C GLY A 250 -9.69 -4.18 -20.10
N GLU A 251 -9.54 -4.91 -21.21
CA GLU A 251 -8.41 -5.84 -21.41
C GLU A 251 -7.05 -5.14 -21.26
N ALA A 252 -6.88 -3.95 -21.84
CA ALA A 252 -5.63 -3.21 -21.76
C ALA A 252 -5.27 -2.80 -20.33
N GLU A 253 -6.24 -2.32 -19.55
CA GLU A 253 -6.02 -1.95 -18.14
C GLU A 253 -5.71 -3.21 -17.31
N TRP A 254 -6.47 -4.29 -17.50
CA TRP A 254 -6.25 -5.55 -16.80
C TRP A 254 -4.87 -6.10 -17.07
N ARG A 255 -4.42 -6.08 -18.34
CA ARG A 255 -3.08 -6.52 -18.74
C ARG A 255 -1.97 -5.68 -18.10
N ARG A 256 -2.13 -4.36 -18.05
CA ARG A 256 -1.18 -3.50 -17.31
C ARG A 256 -1.19 -3.78 -15.81
N GLY A 257 -2.37 -4.09 -15.24
CA GLY A 257 -2.50 -4.55 -13.85
C GLY A 257 -1.74 -5.84 -13.56
N GLN A 258 -1.83 -6.84 -14.47
CA GLN A 258 -1.01 -8.06 -14.41
C GLN A 258 0.48 -7.70 -14.41
N GLY A 259 0.90 -6.77 -15.24
CA GLY A 259 2.28 -6.28 -15.28
C GLY A 259 2.73 -5.65 -13.95
N TRP A 260 1.89 -4.84 -13.33
CA TRP A 260 2.16 -4.29 -12.02
C TRP A 260 2.28 -5.36 -10.93
N ALA A 261 1.35 -6.31 -10.90
CA ALA A 261 1.36 -7.43 -9.96
C ALA A 261 2.61 -8.30 -10.14
N LEU A 262 2.95 -8.67 -11.38
CA LEU A 262 4.13 -9.47 -11.71
C LEU A 262 5.41 -8.75 -11.28
N SER A 263 5.61 -7.52 -11.74
CA SER A 263 6.82 -6.76 -11.45
C SER A 263 7.02 -6.56 -9.95
N THR A 264 5.96 -6.24 -9.22
CA THR A 264 6.03 -6.05 -7.77
C THR A 264 6.36 -7.37 -7.06
N ALA A 265 5.70 -8.46 -7.46
CA ALA A 265 5.90 -9.77 -6.83
C ALA A 265 7.30 -10.35 -7.09
N VAL A 266 7.83 -10.29 -8.32
CA VAL A 266 9.18 -10.83 -8.59
C VAL A 266 10.27 -10.01 -7.90
N ILE A 267 10.16 -8.67 -7.88
CA ILE A 267 11.14 -7.81 -7.21
C ILE A 267 11.10 -8.03 -5.68
N ALA A 268 9.92 -8.12 -5.09
CA ALA A 268 9.78 -8.39 -3.66
C ALA A 268 10.28 -9.80 -3.30
N LEU A 269 9.97 -10.81 -4.10
CA LEU A 269 10.43 -12.17 -3.88
C LEU A 269 11.96 -12.27 -3.96
N ASP A 270 12.59 -11.66 -4.96
CA ASP A 270 14.05 -11.63 -5.10
C ASP A 270 14.73 -10.95 -3.89
N TYR A 271 14.12 -9.88 -3.39
CA TYR A 271 14.67 -9.12 -2.24
C TYR A 271 14.47 -9.84 -0.90
N TYR A 272 13.27 -10.43 -0.66
CA TYR A 272 12.88 -10.97 0.63
C TYR A 272 13.02 -12.49 0.75
N ARG A 273 13.44 -13.20 -0.29
CA ARG A 273 13.39 -14.68 -0.37
C ARG A 273 14.05 -15.39 0.81
N ASP A 274 15.12 -14.80 1.39
CA ASP A 274 15.91 -15.39 2.48
C ASP A 274 15.75 -14.64 3.81
N THR A 275 15.04 -13.49 3.81
CA THR A 275 14.97 -12.58 4.96
C THR A 275 13.58 -12.43 5.54
N ASN A 276 12.52 -12.62 4.73
CA ASN A 276 11.14 -12.46 5.18
C ASN A 276 10.19 -13.49 4.55
N PRO A 277 9.99 -14.66 5.21
CA PRO A 277 9.14 -15.74 4.69
C PRO A 277 7.69 -15.32 4.42
N ALA A 278 7.14 -14.39 5.21
CA ALA A 278 5.77 -13.92 5.04
C ALA A 278 5.59 -13.12 3.74
N LEU A 279 6.47 -12.15 3.48
CA LEU A 279 6.44 -11.37 2.25
C LEU A 279 6.78 -12.23 1.02
N SER A 280 7.72 -13.16 1.15
CA SER A 280 8.02 -14.15 0.10
C SER A 280 6.81 -15.02 -0.23
N GLY A 281 6.06 -15.44 0.79
CA GLY A 281 4.84 -16.24 0.62
C GLY A 281 3.74 -15.49 -0.15
N LEU A 282 3.53 -14.20 0.16
CA LEU A 282 2.59 -13.35 -0.56
C LEU A 282 2.99 -13.15 -2.03
N SER A 283 4.28 -12.92 -2.28
CA SER A 283 4.82 -12.78 -3.62
C SER A 283 4.64 -14.06 -4.45
N LEU A 284 4.97 -15.21 -3.88
CA LEU A 284 4.77 -16.51 -4.55
C LEU A 284 3.29 -16.79 -4.84
N ARG A 285 2.37 -16.42 -3.94
CA ARG A 285 0.94 -16.53 -4.19
C ARG A 285 0.52 -15.72 -5.41
N ALA A 286 0.96 -14.47 -5.50
CA ALA A 286 0.65 -13.60 -6.63
C ALA A 286 1.20 -14.16 -7.96
N LEU A 287 2.45 -14.66 -7.95
CA LEU A 287 3.07 -15.23 -9.14
C LEU A 287 2.36 -16.51 -9.61
N LYS A 288 1.99 -17.40 -8.69
CA LYS A 288 1.19 -18.59 -9.03
C LYS A 288 -0.18 -18.24 -9.63
N ALA A 289 -0.82 -17.21 -9.11
CA ALA A 289 -2.09 -16.74 -9.65
C ALA A 289 -1.93 -16.16 -11.07
N LEU A 290 -0.83 -15.45 -11.33
CA LEU A 290 -0.49 -14.94 -12.66
C LEU A 290 -0.10 -16.07 -13.63
N GLU A 291 0.70 -17.05 -13.19
CA GLU A 291 1.05 -18.24 -13.98
C GLU A 291 -0.19 -19.04 -14.42
N ALA A 292 -1.22 -19.11 -13.60
CA ALA A 292 -2.45 -19.82 -13.94
C ALA A 292 -3.27 -19.14 -15.05
N GLU A 293 -3.06 -17.83 -15.27
CA GLU A 293 -3.78 -17.02 -16.27
C GLU A 293 -2.94 -16.69 -17.52
N ALA A 294 -1.63 -17.01 -17.53
CA ALA A 294 -0.69 -16.67 -18.58
C ALA A 294 -0.75 -17.62 -19.80
#